data_798f48fd36efe04a46482115fa0d0bd1
#
_entry.id   798f48fd36efe04a46482115fa0d0bd1
#
_cell.length_a   1.000
_cell.length_b   1.000
_cell.length_c   1.000
_cell.angle_alpha   90.00
_cell.angle_beta   90.00
_cell.angle_gamma   90.00
#
_symmetry.space_group_name_H-M   'P 1'
#
loop_
_entity.id
_entity.type
_entity.pdbx_description
1 polymer ?
#
loop_
_entity_poly.entity_id
_entity_poly.type
_entity_poly.pdbx_seq_one_letter_code
_entity_poly.pdbx_strand_id
1 'polypeptide(L)'
;MKRMFHALVVLVMFTVVAFHGPLGAVASGTSATTPIRVVVVSGTNYEMGVQYGEQAAELIASNRDVVNEILTESVDEVLGAGTVDKDIQVWTYYLDKYNPQLKEWLLGISKGCKNKGFNVSYVDLMAIMVLPQEVWARPQFPYPAETQVAGSAPGKSSLLAAKERTNTQAVASCTAFAATDSATPGGVPMVSLTLGFFAEITQYVILIAFPTDGEQFINLTMAGKVTNNTGMNSRYAWVMTAAVTDPRTPCASNWGVPSEAYHHYLQQYCKSPEEAIEYISSTPKGGVTGIFLFADKSGDVFAYECSYCGCVTRRPGDLGEKDFVATSNNYNHPDMIPYRIPADWFPDTYVRYDTILKELSSAPGGTIGVDFAKAAWLSNKWYDDITDTWHTVPIPNDPNDYFTCNVPGNNCEGGESQVIQFPAQHIAYLQSGGPHGTAIQYYWPDSPKPTGEYTKWHLKNSIEKVATAASDDGWNMISTAWDAFWHKAHLLDPATRNELRRLLNQATLAWWKGRMAEESAEHAAHGHHGGHKKSQMALWSAALTDYATAQLYSQMVTTKLNQY
;
A
#
# COMPACT_ATOMS: atom_id res chain seq x y z
N MET A 1 -23.31 32.95 11.06
CA MET A 1 -23.92 32.24 9.93
C MET A 1 -23.53 30.74 9.87
N LYS A 2 -22.27 30.34 9.95
CA LYS A 2 -21.89 28.88 9.96
C LYS A 2 -22.61 28.06 11.05
N ARG A 3 -22.70 28.53 12.28
CA ARG A 3 -23.37 27.80 13.39
C ARG A 3 -24.89 27.65 13.22
N MET A 4 -25.55 28.61 12.60
CA MET A 4 -26.99 28.50 12.33
C MET A 4 -27.32 27.54 11.20
N PHE A 5 -26.43 27.39 10.20
CA PHE A 5 -26.61 26.45 9.12
C PHE A 5 -26.45 24.98 9.64
N HIS A 6 -25.53 24.74 10.53
CA HIS A 6 -25.37 23.43 11.19
C HIS A 6 -26.60 23.00 12.00
N ALA A 7 -27.20 23.95 12.75
CA ALA A 7 -28.41 23.65 13.52
C ALA A 7 -29.62 23.32 12.64
N LEU A 8 -29.73 23.95 11.47
CA LEU A 8 -30.83 23.72 10.54
C LEU A 8 -30.70 22.35 9.83
N VAL A 9 -29.48 21.94 9.46
CA VAL A 9 -29.21 20.63 8.85
C VAL A 9 -29.47 19.50 9.85
N VAL A 10 -29.09 19.67 11.11
CA VAL A 10 -29.38 18.69 12.19
C VAL A 10 -30.89 18.56 12.41
N LEU A 11 -31.65 19.65 12.40
CA LEU A 11 -33.11 19.61 12.59
C LEU A 11 -33.83 18.91 11.43
N VAL A 12 -33.36 19.10 10.18
CA VAL A 12 -33.94 18.41 9.01
C VAL A 12 -33.61 16.91 9.02
N MET A 13 -32.42 16.50 9.50
CA MET A 13 -32.09 15.08 9.60
C MET A 13 -32.88 14.34 10.70
N PHE A 14 -33.13 14.97 11.84
CA PHE A 14 -33.94 14.35 12.89
C PHE A 14 -35.40 14.16 12.47
N THR A 15 -35.95 15.03 11.64
CA THR A 15 -37.31 14.87 11.09
C THR A 15 -37.41 13.75 10.04
N VAL A 16 -36.33 13.46 9.29
CA VAL A 16 -36.32 12.37 8.29
C VAL A 16 -36.17 10.99 8.95
N VAL A 17 -35.43 10.89 10.08
CA VAL A 17 -35.23 9.61 10.79
C VAL A 17 -36.49 9.18 11.56
N ALA A 18 -37.34 10.11 11.99
CA ALA A 18 -38.54 9.82 12.77
C ALA A 18 -39.71 9.21 11.96
N PHE A 19 -39.65 9.19 10.63
CA PHE A 19 -40.74 8.69 9.77
C PHE A 19 -40.47 7.32 9.11
N HIS A 20 -39.39 6.61 9.46
CA HIS A 20 -39.18 5.27 8.94
C HIS A 20 -39.43 4.24 10.04
N GLY A 21 -40.55 3.54 9.91
CA GLY A 21 -40.88 2.32 10.68
C GLY A 21 -39.83 1.22 10.45
N PRO A 22 -39.85 0.10 11.19
CA PRO A 22 -38.80 -0.91 11.16
C PRO A 22 -38.65 -1.46 9.73
N LEU A 23 -37.49 -1.15 9.13
CA LEU A 23 -37.07 -1.71 7.85
C LEU A 23 -36.90 -3.22 8.06
N GLY A 24 -37.82 -3.98 7.52
CA GLY A 24 -37.70 -5.43 7.42
C GLY A 24 -36.37 -5.77 6.74
N ALA A 25 -35.62 -6.67 7.35
CA ALA A 25 -34.39 -7.19 6.82
C ALA A 25 -34.64 -7.87 5.47
N VAL A 26 -34.43 -7.13 4.38
CA VAL A 26 -34.28 -7.72 3.06
C VAL A 26 -32.84 -8.17 2.98
N ALA A 27 -32.62 -9.48 3.17
CA ALA A 27 -31.35 -10.12 2.87
C ALA A 27 -31.16 -10.13 1.35
N SER A 28 -30.69 -9.02 0.79
CA SER A 28 -30.06 -8.99 -0.52
C SER A 28 -28.55 -9.07 -0.29
N GLY A 29 -27.94 -10.16 -0.74
CA GLY A 29 -26.52 -10.43 -0.62
C GLY A 29 -25.63 -9.43 -1.38
N THR A 30 -25.58 -8.18 -0.93
CA THR A 30 -24.55 -7.24 -1.29
C THR A 30 -23.47 -7.35 -0.23
N SER A 31 -22.38 -8.01 -0.57
CA SER A 31 -21.16 -8.04 0.22
C SER A 31 -20.81 -6.61 0.66
N ALA A 32 -20.83 -6.39 1.97
CA ALA A 32 -20.50 -5.10 2.54
C ALA A 32 -19.03 -4.81 2.26
N THR A 33 -18.74 -3.74 1.53
CA THR A 33 -17.37 -3.22 1.41
C THR A 33 -16.91 -2.78 2.78
N THR A 34 -15.81 -3.36 3.27
CA THR A 34 -15.23 -2.95 4.55
C THR A 34 -14.29 -1.78 4.29
N PRO A 35 -14.51 -0.62 4.92
CA PRO A 35 -13.60 0.52 4.79
C PRO A 35 -12.21 0.16 5.29
N ILE A 36 -11.18 0.70 4.64
CA ILE A 36 -9.81 0.55 5.10
C ILE A 36 -9.65 1.15 6.51
N ARG A 37 -9.03 0.39 7.42
CA ARG A 37 -8.72 0.87 8.76
C ARG A 37 -7.60 1.91 8.72
N VAL A 38 -7.81 3.05 9.37
CA VAL A 38 -6.78 4.05 9.60
C VAL A 38 -6.23 3.88 11.01
N VAL A 39 -4.94 3.64 11.12
CA VAL A 39 -4.21 3.49 12.38
C VAL A 39 -3.39 4.74 12.63
N VAL A 40 -3.59 5.37 13.77
CA VAL A 40 -2.87 6.59 14.15
C VAL A 40 -2.08 6.34 15.43
N VAL A 41 -0.80 6.66 15.38
CA VAL A 41 0.11 6.38 16.50
C VAL A 41 1.05 7.54 16.77
N SER A 42 1.47 7.69 18.04
CA SER A 42 2.45 8.70 18.42
C SER A 42 3.27 8.25 19.63
N GLY A 43 4.50 8.74 19.72
CA GLY A 43 5.40 8.45 20.84
C GLY A 43 6.68 7.77 20.43
N THR A 44 7.28 6.98 21.30
CA THR A 44 8.43 6.13 21.01
C THR A 44 8.03 4.98 20.11
N ASN A 45 9.00 4.33 19.46
CA ASN A 45 8.74 3.17 18.59
C ASN A 45 7.93 2.08 19.28
N TYR A 46 8.27 1.76 20.52
CA TYR A 46 7.53 0.76 21.30
C TYR A 46 6.10 1.21 21.60
N GLU A 47 5.89 2.46 22.03
CA GLU A 47 4.55 3.00 22.34
C GLU A 47 3.68 3.04 21.07
N MET A 48 4.24 3.47 19.94
CA MET A 48 3.55 3.47 18.65
C MET A 48 3.19 2.05 18.24
N GLY A 49 4.10 1.09 18.40
CA GLY A 49 3.83 -0.32 18.18
C GLY A 49 2.67 -0.85 19.03
N VAL A 50 2.62 -0.53 20.35
CA VAL A 50 1.52 -0.93 21.23
C VAL A 50 0.19 -0.36 20.74
N GLN A 51 0.16 0.93 20.38
CA GLN A 51 -1.03 1.58 19.85
C GLN A 51 -1.50 0.94 18.53
N TYR A 52 -0.57 0.62 17.65
CA TYR A 52 -0.88 -0.07 16.39
C TYR A 52 -1.50 -1.45 16.65
N GLY A 53 -0.84 -2.28 17.47
CA GLY A 53 -1.36 -3.59 17.83
C GLY A 53 -2.74 -3.53 18.49
N GLU A 54 -3.01 -2.52 19.34
CA GLU A 54 -4.32 -2.33 19.97
C GLU A 54 -5.41 -1.90 18.98
N GLN A 55 -5.07 -1.15 17.92
CA GLN A 55 -6.03 -0.64 16.93
C GLN A 55 -6.33 -1.63 15.79
N ALA A 56 -5.42 -2.54 15.49
CA ALA A 56 -5.52 -3.45 14.33
C ALA A 56 -5.31 -4.93 14.68
N ALA A 57 -5.50 -5.33 15.93
CA ALA A 57 -5.19 -6.67 16.43
C ALA A 57 -5.81 -7.81 15.61
N GLU A 58 -7.10 -7.68 15.26
CA GLU A 58 -7.81 -8.68 14.48
C GLU A 58 -7.28 -8.81 13.04
N LEU A 59 -6.92 -7.69 12.42
CA LEU A 59 -6.37 -7.65 11.05
C LEU A 59 -4.97 -8.27 11.01
N ILE A 60 -4.16 -7.95 12.04
CA ILE A 60 -2.80 -8.51 12.19
C ILE A 60 -2.86 -10.02 12.42
N ALA A 61 -3.78 -10.49 13.26
CA ALA A 61 -3.96 -11.91 13.51
C ALA A 61 -4.42 -12.66 12.25
N SER A 62 -5.32 -12.07 11.46
CA SER A 62 -5.74 -12.64 10.18
C SER A 62 -4.57 -12.77 9.19
N ASN A 63 -3.77 -11.72 9.01
CA ASN A 63 -2.59 -11.80 8.14
C ASN A 63 -1.56 -12.80 8.64
N ARG A 64 -1.33 -12.90 9.97
CA ARG A 64 -0.43 -13.91 10.55
C ARG A 64 -0.84 -15.32 10.14
N ASP A 65 -2.13 -15.65 10.23
CA ASP A 65 -2.61 -16.98 9.92
C ASP A 65 -2.37 -17.33 8.45
N VAL A 66 -2.67 -16.41 7.53
CA VAL A 66 -2.40 -16.56 6.10
C VAL A 66 -0.90 -16.67 5.80
N VAL A 67 -0.08 -15.81 6.40
CA VAL A 67 1.38 -15.84 6.20
C VAL A 67 1.99 -17.14 6.68
N ASN A 68 1.57 -17.65 7.84
CA ASN A 68 2.06 -18.93 8.35
C ASN A 68 1.70 -20.09 7.43
N GLU A 69 0.50 -20.09 6.83
CA GLU A 69 0.10 -21.08 5.83
C GLU A 69 1.01 -20.99 4.59
N ILE A 70 1.18 -19.82 4.00
CA ILE A 70 2.05 -19.62 2.83
C ILE A 70 3.49 -20.07 3.11
N LEU A 71 4.07 -19.68 4.25
CA LEU A 71 5.44 -20.05 4.59
C LEU A 71 5.59 -21.56 4.86
N THR A 72 4.60 -22.20 5.48
CA THR A 72 4.59 -23.64 5.68
C THR A 72 4.62 -24.36 4.33
N GLU A 73 3.71 -24.03 3.43
CA GLU A 73 3.60 -24.67 2.12
C GLU A 73 4.79 -24.36 1.19
N SER A 74 5.23 -23.09 1.18
CA SER A 74 6.25 -22.64 0.22
C SER A 74 7.68 -22.89 0.69
N VAL A 75 7.93 -23.00 1.99
CA VAL A 75 9.29 -23.10 2.55
C VAL A 75 9.46 -24.40 3.35
N ASP A 76 8.68 -24.60 4.41
CA ASP A 76 8.92 -25.73 5.33
C ASP A 76 8.62 -27.10 4.70
N GLU A 77 7.55 -27.24 3.92
CA GLU A 77 7.26 -28.47 3.19
C GLU A 77 8.29 -28.79 2.10
N VAL A 78 8.92 -27.75 1.58
CA VAL A 78 9.88 -27.82 0.47
C VAL A 78 11.29 -28.13 0.94
N LEU A 79 11.73 -27.41 1.97
CA LEU A 79 13.12 -27.36 2.43
C LEU A 79 13.33 -28.13 3.74
N GLY A 80 12.24 -28.54 4.38
CA GLY A 80 12.22 -29.26 5.65
C GLY A 80 11.65 -28.43 6.79
N ALA A 81 10.87 -29.09 7.64
CA ALA A 81 10.20 -28.47 8.78
C ALA A 81 11.17 -27.68 9.69
N GLY A 82 10.76 -26.49 10.11
CA GLY A 82 11.53 -25.59 10.95
C GLY A 82 12.60 -24.78 10.19
N THR A 83 12.57 -24.77 8.86
CA THR A 83 13.43 -23.91 8.04
C THR A 83 13.08 -22.44 8.26
N VAL A 84 11.79 -22.10 8.23
CA VAL A 84 11.29 -20.74 8.47
C VAL A 84 11.76 -20.19 9.81
N ASP A 85 11.69 -21.00 10.87
CA ASP A 85 12.14 -20.58 12.21
C ASP A 85 13.63 -20.21 12.26
N LYS A 86 14.47 -20.97 11.53
CA LYS A 86 15.91 -20.71 11.44
C LYS A 86 16.19 -19.44 10.63
N ASP A 87 15.48 -19.30 9.51
CA ASP A 87 15.61 -18.12 8.64
C ASP A 87 15.21 -16.84 9.41
N ILE A 88 14.11 -16.88 10.17
CA ILE A 88 13.69 -15.77 11.03
C ILE A 88 14.76 -15.41 12.07
N GLN A 89 15.48 -16.39 12.64
CA GLN A 89 16.59 -16.11 13.56
C GLN A 89 17.71 -15.34 12.86
N VAL A 90 18.05 -15.70 11.60
CA VAL A 90 19.06 -14.99 10.81
C VAL A 90 18.60 -13.56 10.49
N TRP A 91 17.36 -13.39 10.03
CA TRP A 91 16.79 -12.06 9.75
C TRP A 91 16.75 -11.19 11.01
N THR A 92 16.39 -11.79 12.16
CA THR A 92 16.37 -11.09 13.45
C THR A 92 17.77 -10.60 13.84
N TYR A 93 18.81 -11.39 13.62
CA TYR A 93 20.19 -10.96 13.88
C TYR A 93 20.55 -9.69 13.09
N TYR A 94 20.23 -9.65 11.79
CA TYR A 94 20.50 -8.48 10.97
C TYR A 94 19.62 -7.27 11.35
N LEU A 95 18.36 -7.51 11.69
CA LEU A 95 17.47 -6.46 12.19
C LEU A 95 18.02 -5.84 13.48
N ASP A 96 18.40 -6.65 14.44
CA ASP A 96 18.95 -6.20 15.73
C ASP A 96 20.22 -5.36 15.57
N LYS A 97 21.04 -5.70 14.58
CA LYS A 97 22.31 -5.01 14.34
C LYS A 97 22.17 -3.71 13.57
N TYR A 98 21.25 -3.64 12.62
CA TYR A 98 21.20 -2.53 11.64
C TYR A 98 19.95 -1.66 11.75
N ASN A 99 18.86 -2.16 12.34
CA ASN A 99 17.64 -1.39 12.59
C ASN A 99 16.93 -1.85 13.87
N PRO A 100 17.56 -1.73 15.05
CA PRO A 100 16.94 -2.13 16.32
C PRO A 100 15.65 -1.34 16.64
N GLN A 101 15.48 -0.17 16.04
CA GLN A 101 14.30 0.67 16.18
C GLN A 101 13.04 -0.02 15.64
N LEU A 102 13.14 -0.74 14.52
CA LEU A 102 12.02 -1.53 13.99
C LEU A 102 11.66 -2.70 14.92
N LYS A 103 12.64 -3.32 15.56
CA LYS A 103 12.37 -4.34 16.59
C LYS A 103 11.49 -3.80 17.72
N GLU A 104 11.75 -2.58 18.19
CA GLU A 104 10.90 -1.96 19.21
C GLU A 104 9.45 -1.80 18.75
N TRP A 105 9.23 -1.41 17.48
CA TRP A 105 7.91 -1.39 16.88
C TRP A 105 7.24 -2.77 16.93
N LEU A 106 7.92 -3.82 16.47
CA LEU A 106 7.37 -5.18 16.41
C LEU A 106 7.06 -5.73 17.81
N LEU A 107 7.93 -5.50 18.79
CA LEU A 107 7.67 -5.85 20.20
C LEU A 107 6.45 -5.11 20.75
N GLY A 108 6.31 -3.84 20.42
CA GLY A 108 5.14 -3.04 20.76
C GLY A 108 3.86 -3.58 20.12
N ILE A 109 3.87 -3.90 18.81
CA ILE A 109 2.71 -4.47 18.09
C ILE A 109 2.27 -5.78 18.75
N SER A 110 3.21 -6.70 19.03
CA SER A 110 2.92 -7.95 19.74
C SER A 110 2.24 -7.71 21.08
N LYS A 111 2.76 -6.75 21.87
CA LYS A 111 2.15 -6.35 23.14
C LYS A 111 0.75 -5.77 22.98
N GLY A 112 0.54 -4.93 21.98
CA GLY A 112 -0.76 -4.34 21.66
C GLY A 112 -1.81 -5.38 21.27
N CYS A 113 -1.45 -6.32 20.40
CA CYS A 113 -2.32 -7.46 20.04
C CYS A 113 -2.70 -8.28 21.28
N LYS A 114 -1.73 -8.59 22.14
CA LYS A 114 -1.98 -9.32 23.40
C LYS A 114 -2.92 -8.57 24.34
N ASN A 115 -2.83 -7.24 24.42
CA ASN A 115 -3.74 -6.42 25.22
C ASN A 115 -5.20 -6.55 24.75
N LYS A 116 -5.41 -6.88 23.47
CA LYS A 116 -6.72 -7.11 22.85
C LYS A 116 -7.15 -8.58 22.80
N GLY A 117 -6.38 -9.48 23.39
CA GLY A 117 -6.68 -10.91 23.44
C GLY A 117 -6.21 -11.72 22.23
N PHE A 118 -5.45 -11.12 21.32
CA PHE A 118 -4.88 -11.79 20.15
C PHE A 118 -3.44 -12.24 20.44
N ASN A 119 -3.16 -13.51 20.26
CA ASN A 119 -1.82 -14.06 20.48
C ASN A 119 -0.98 -13.94 19.20
N VAL A 120 -0.41 -12.75 18.97
CA VAL A 120 0.55 -12.49 17.90
C VAL A 120 1.92 -12.25 18.53
N SER A 121 2.86 -13.14 18.26
CA SER A 121 4.22 -13.08 18.80
C SER A 121 5.11 -12.15 17.97
N TYR A 122 6.31 -11.82 18.50
CA TYR A 122 7.35 -11.15 17.73
C TYR A 122 7.78 -11.97 16.50
N VAL A 123 7.86 -13.32 16.64
CA VAL A 123 8.24 -14.22 15.55
C VAL A 123 7.20 -14.20 14.43
N ASP A 124 5.90 -14.18 14.77
CA ASP A 124 4.83 -14.02 13.78
C ASP A 124 4.95 -12.70 13.00
N LEU A 125 5.29 -11.61 13.68
CA LEU A 125 5.49 -10.31 13.02
C LEU A 125 6.74 -10.30 12.13
N MET A 126 7.81 -10.97 12.56
CA MET A 126 8.98 -11.19 11.71
C MET A 126 8.61 -12.02 10.48
N ALA A 127 7.81 -13.08 10.62
CA ALA A 127 7.31 -13.88 9.50
C ALA A 127 6.51 -13.03 8.50
N ILE A 128 5.58 -12.18 8.98
CA ILE A 128 4.84 -11.23 8.12
C ILE A 128 5.81 -10.29 7.41
N MET A 129 6.84 -9.81 8.09
CA MET A 129 7.80 -8.86 7.54
C MET A 129 8.67 -9.50 6.44
N VAL A 130 9.17 -10.73 6.66
CA VAL A 130 10.12 -11.37 5.73
C VAL A 130 9.48 -12.30 4.69
N LEU A 131 8.14 -12.36 4.63
CA LEU A 131 7.42 -13.20 3.68
C LEU A 131 7.93 -13.08 2.22
N PRO A 132 8.15 -11.87 1.66
CA PRO A 132 8.65 -11.77 0.29
C PRO A 132 10.04 -12.36 0.12
N GLN A 133 10.91 -12.17 1.11
CA GLN A 133 12.26 -12.72 1.11
C GLN A 133 12.24 -14.24 1.10
N GLU A 134 11.41 -14.82 1.94
CA GLU A 134 11.33 -16.29 2.07
C GLU A 134 10.78 -16.94 0.81
N VAL A 135 9.73 -16.37 0.22
CA VAL A 135 9.06 -16.99 -0.91
C VAL A 135 9.78 -16.73 -2.23
N TRP A 136 10.29 -15.50 -2.45
CA TRP A 136 10.81 -15.10 -3.77
C TRP A 136 12.32 -15.00 -3.86
N ALA A 137 13.00 -14.69 -2.76
CA ALA A 137 14.44 -14.38 -2.79
C ALA A 137 15.19 -14.95 -1.59
N ARG A 138 14.76 -16.12 -1.09
CA ARG A 138 15.44 -16.79 0.00
C ARG A 138 16.90 -17.05 -0.38
N PRO A 139 17.87 -16.63 0.47
CA PRO A 139 19.28 -16.86 0.20
C PRO A 139 19.64 -18.33 0.07
N GLN A 140 20.43 -18.66 -0.95
CA GLN A 140 20.91 -20.03 -1.19
C GLN A 140 22.21 -20.35 -0.46
N PHE A 141 22.77 -19.40 0.27
CA PHE A 141 24.02 -19.54 1.00
C PHE A 141 23.79 -20.16 2.38
N PRO A 142 24.80 -20.85 2.94
CA PRO A 142 24.77 -21.28 4.34
C PRO A 142 24.46 -20.11 5.28
N TYR A 143 23.88 -20.44 6.43
CA TYR A 143 23.68 -19.43 7.46
C TYR A 143 25.02 -18.82 7.87
N PRO A 144 25.09 -17.48 7.98
CA PRO A 144 26.31 -16.82 8.42
C PRO A 144 26.72 -17.29 9.82
N ALA A 145 27.99 -17.57 10.00
CA ALA A 145 28.50 -18.11 11.27
C ALA A 145 28.22 -17.19 12.48
N GLU A 146 28.22 -15.90 12.25
CA GLU A 146 27.91 -14.89 13.25
C GLU A 146 26.48 -14.93 13.80
N THR A 147 25.54 -15.56 13.07
CA THR A 147 24.14 -15.72 13.51
C THR A 147 23.96 -16.86 14.51
N GLN A 148 24.97 -17.72 14.67
CA GLN A 148 24.97 -18.92 15.54
C GLN A 148 23.83 -19.91 15.22
N VAL A 149 23.17 -19.79 14.08
CA VAL A 149 22.16 -20.74 13.63
C VAL A 149 22.85 -22.00 13.10
N ALA A 150 22.60 -23.14 13.76
CA ALA A 150 23.23 -24.39 13.40
C ALA A 150 22.69 -24.97 12.09
N GLY A 151 23.62 -25.31 11.22
CA GLY A 151 23.61 -26.00 9.96
C GLY A 151 22.33 -26.37 9.25
N SER A 152 22.17 -25.87 8.04
CA SER A 152 21.50 -26.57 6.95
C SER A 152 22.30 -26.39 5.68
N ALA A 153 22.28 -27.42 4.83
CA ALA A 153 22.81 -27.29 3.48
C ALA A 153 22.02 -26.20 2.73
N PRO A 154 22.66 -25.47 1.80
CA PRO A 154 21.96 -24.50 0.99
C PRO A 154 20.82 -25.20 0.24
N GLY A 155 19.58 -24.76 0.49
CA GLY A 155 18.42 -25.18 -0.29
C GLY A 155 18.47 -24.60 -1.69
N LYS A 156 17.78 -25.19 -2.65
CA LYS A 156 17.51 -24.56 -3.95
C LYS A 156 16.75 -23.25 -3.72
N SER A 157 17.03 -22.23 -4.53
CA SER A 157 16.24 -20.99 -4.50
C SER A 157 14.76 -21.32 -4.66
N SER A 158 13.94 -20.72 -3.80
CA SER A 158 12.48 -20.86 -3.89
C SER A 158 11.95 -20.41 -5.26
N LEU A 159 12.59 -19.45 -5.90
CA LEU A 159 12.26 -19.02 -7.27
C LEU A 159 12.51 -20.12 -8.30
N LEU A 160 13.63 -20.86 -8.20
CA LEU A 160 13.89 -22.02 -9.08
C LEU A 160 12.95 -23.18 -8.76
N ALA A 161 12.64 -23.39 -7.49
CA ALA A 161 11.67 -24.40 -7.07
C ALA A 161 10.23 -24.02 -7.47
N ALA A 162 9.87 -22.74 -7.40
CA ALA A 162 8.59 -22.24 -7.90
C ALA A 162 8.46 -22.41 -9.41
N LYS A 163 9.51 -22.13 -10.19
CA LYS A 163 9.51 -22.38 -11.63
C LYS A 163 9.36 -23.87 -11.99
N GLU A 164 9.97 -24.76 -11.20
CA GLU A 164 9.84 -26.22 -11.40
C GLU A 164 8.46 -26.77 -11.01
N ARG A 165 7.72 -26.10 -10.11
CA ARG A 165 6.44 -26.57 -9.56
C ARG A 165 5.21 -25.98 -10.19
N THR A 166 5.30 -24.76 -10.62
CA THR A 166 4.13 -24.02 -11.05
C THR A 166 4.33 -23.46 -12.43
N ASN A 167 3.47 -23.91 -13.32
CA ASN A 167 2.99 -23.06 -14.43
C ASN A 167 2.22 -21.84 -13.86
N THR A 168 2.26 -21.57 -12.57
CA THR A 168 1.53 -20.49 -11.88
C THR A 168 2.49 -19.38 -11.49
N GLN A 169 2.25 -18.25 -12.04
CA GLN A 169 3.00 -16.99 -11.95
C GLN A 169 2.69 -16.23 -10.66
N ALA A 170 2.99 -16.75 -9.50
CA ALA A 170 2.97 -15.94 -8.27
C ALA A 170 4.29 -15.16 -8.13
N VAL A 171 4.53 -14.20 -9.01
CA VAL A 171 5.65 -13.26 -8.88
C VAL A 171 5.08 -11.89 -8.57
N ALA A 172 5.70 -11.19 -7.59
CA ALA A 172 5.36 -9.80 -7.30
C ALA A 172 5.27 -8.97 -8.58
N SER A 173 4.11 -8.37 -8.81
CA SER A 173 3.84 -7.53 -9.96
C SER A 173 3.79 -6.09 -9.49
N CYS A 174 4.85 -5.32 -9.79
CA CYS A 174 4.92 -3.91 -9.44
C CYS A 174 5.20 -3.08 -10.68
N THR A 175 4.55 -1.94 -10.80
CA THR A 175 4.88 -0.92 -11.80
C THR A 175 4.84 0.43 -11.13
N ALA A 176 5.84 1.28 -11.39
CA ALA A 176 5.94 2.58 -10.75
C ALA A 176 6.51 3.63 -11.69
N PHE A 177 6.22 4.89 -11.38
CA PHE A 177 6.86 6.03 -12.00
C PHE A 177 7.02 7.19 -11.02
N ALA A 178 7.99 8.05 -11.31
CA ALA A 178 8.14 9.36 -10.68
C ALA A 178 8.20 10.43 -11.78
N ALA A 179 7.60 11.58 -11.55
CA ALA A 179 7.53 12.66 -12.54
C ALA A 179 7.63 14.03 -11.87
N THR A 180 8.10 15.03 -12.64
CA THR A 180 8.33 16.41 -12.18
C THR A 180 8.25 17.41 -13.33
N ASP A 181 8.54 18.65 -13.08
CA ASP A 181 8.75 19.73 -14.05
C ASP A 181 7.68 19.82 -15.14
N SER A 182 8.11 19.81 -16.41
CA SER A 182 7.17 19.99 -17.52
C SER A 182 6.22 18.81 -17.74
N ALA A 183 6.45 17.67 -17.09
CA ALA A 183 5.58 16.50 -17.19
C ALA A 183 4.34 16.61 -16.28
N THR A 184 4.48 17.28 -15.11
CA THR A 184 3.41 17.32 -14.09
C THR A 184 2.66 18.66 -14.06
N PRO A 185 1.40 18.68 -13.59
CA PRO A 185 0.66 19.92 -13.39
C PRO A 185 1.40 20.87 -12.43
N GLY A 186 1.80 22.05 -12.94
CA GLY A 186 2.53 23.04 -12.15
C GLY A 186 3.94 22.64 -11.73
N GLY A 187 4.53 21.63 -12.34
CA GLY A 187 5.89 21.18 -12.02
C GLY A 187 6.02 20.44 -10.68
N VAL A 188 4.90 19.98 -10.11
CA VAL A 188 4.90 19.37 -8.77
C VAL A 188 5.46 17.93 -8.82
N PRO A 189 6.52 17.61 -8.05
CA PRO A 189 7.11 16.27 -8.04
C PRO A 189 6.13 15.24 -7.46
N MET A 190 6.10 14.05 -8.07
CA MET A 190 5.26 12.96 -7.62
C MET A 190 5.93 11.60 -7.82
N VAL A 191 5.49 10.64 -7.02
CA VAL A 191 5.74 9.21 -7.25
C VAL A 191 4.42 8.46 -7.23
N SER A 192 4.33 7.37 -8.00
CA SER A 192 3.16 6.51 -8.03
C SER A 192 3.55 5.06 -8.23
N LEU A 193 2.81 4.16 -7.59
CA LEU A 193 3.02 2.71 -7.61
C LEU A 193 1.68 1.99 -7.69
N THR A 194 1.64 0.95 -8.51
CA THR A 194 0.71 -0.18 -8.35
C THR A 194 1.51 -1.39 -7.89
N LEU A 195 1.06 -2.01 -6.81
CA LEU A 195 1.72 -3.15 -6.17
C LEU A 195 0.82 -4.38 -6.26
N GLY A 196 1.28 -5.42 -6.93
CA GLY A 196 0.74 -6.77 -6.83
C GLY A 196 1.58 -7.60 -5.87
N PHE A 197 0.91 -8.33 -4.98
CA PHE A 197 1.55 -9.13 -3.95
C PHE A 197 0.87 -10.50 -3.85
N PHE A 198 0.73 -11.09 -2.66
CA PHE A 198 -0.04 -12.30 -2.44
C PHE A 198 -1.53 -11.95 -2.35
N ALA A 199 -2.35 -12.46 -3.25
CA ALA A 199 -3.79 -12.21 -3.28
C ALA A 199 -4.52 -12.67 -2.00
N GLU A 200 -3.91 -13.62 -1.29
CA GLU A 200 -4.37 -14.16 -0.02
C GLU A 200 -4.30 -13.14 1.12
N ILE A 201 -3.41 -12.15 1.01
CA ILE A 201 -3.22 -11.13 2.04
C ILE A 201 -4.13 -9.95 1.75
N THR A 202 -5.23 -9.87 2.45
CA THR A 202 -6.29 -8.90 2.20
C THR A 202 -6.40 -7.79 3.25
N GLN A 203 -5.67 -7.91 4.38
CA GLN A 203 -5.80 -6.96 5.47
C GLN A 203 -4.73 -5.87 5.39
N TYR A 204 -5.14 -4.70 4.94
CA TYR A 204 -4.31 -3.50 4.85
C TYR A 204 -4.79 -2.42 5.82
N VAL A 205 -3.88 -1.54 6.20
CA VAL A 205 -4.16 -0.36 7.01
C VAL A 205 -3.46 0.86 6.41
N ILE A 206 -4.03 2.03 6.63
CA ILE A 206 -3.33 3.31 6.46
C ILE A 206 -2.72 3.64 7.81
N LEU A 207 -1.39 3.65 7.89
CA LEU A 207 -0.63 3.99 9.08
C LEU A 207 -0.17 5.45 9.01
N ILE A 208 -0.56 6.25 10.00
CA ILE A 208 -0.12 7.63 10.18
C ILE A 208 0.61 7.71 11.51
N ALA A 209 1.90 8.05 11.48
CA ALA A 209 2.77 8.03 12.65
C ALA A 209 3.39 9.39 12.97
N PHE A 210 3.40 9.71 14.26
CA PHE A 210 4.01 10.90 14.85
C PHE A 210 5.07 10.47 15.87
N PRO A 211 6.25 10.01 15.40
CA PRO A 211 7.30 9.54 16.30
C PRO A 211 7.91 10.69 17.11
N THR A 212 8.39 10.38 18.31
CA THR A 212 9.20 11.31 19.11
C THR A 212 10.64 11.42 18.59
N ASP A 213 11.07 10.43 17.79
CA ASP A 213 12.38 10.37 17.15
C ASP A 213 12.20 10.02 15.66
N GLY A 214 12.66 10.90 14.80
CA GLY A 214 12.52 10.76 13.34
C GLY A 214 11.40 11.62 12.75
N GLU A 215 11.12 11.37 11.47
CA GLU A 215 10.13 12.11 10.69
C GLU A 215 8.73 11.48 10.84
N GLN A 216 7.71 12.32 10.89
CA GLN A 216 6.33 11.86 10.76
C GLN A 216 6.06 11.31 9.37
N PHE A 217 5.19 10.31 9.28
CA PHE A 217 4.97 9.63 8.02
C PHE A 217 3.54 9.10 7.84
N ILE A 218 3.20 8.83 6.59
CA ILE A 218 2.01 8.10 6.19
C ILE A 218 2.39 6.97 5.26
N ASN A 219 1.73 5.82 5.44
CA ASN A 219 1.94 4.64 4.61
C ASN A 219 0.66 3.83 4.45
N LEU A 220 0.53 3.16 3.30
CA LEU A 220 -0.43 2.07 3.08
C LEU A 220 0.33 0.76 3.23
N THR A 221 0.00 -0.04 4.24
CA THR A 221 0.77 -1.23 4.58
C THR A 221 -0.13 -2.41 4.97
N MET A 222 0.41 -3.62 4.81
CA MET A 222 -0.21 -4.82 5.36
C MET A 222 -0.31 -4.71 6.88
N ALA A 223 -1.45 -5.09 7.44
CA ALA A 223 -1.59 -5.15 8.89
C ALA A 223 -0.54 -6.10 9.50
N GLY A 224 0.25 -5.57 10.43
CA GLY A 224 1.40 -6.25 11.06
C GLY A 224 2.75 -5.74 10.57
N LYS A 225 2.83 -5.08 9.42
CA LYS A 225 4.04 -4.35 8.97
C LYS A 225 3.95 -2.86 9.33
N VAL A 226 5.10 -2.24 9.56
CA VAL A 226 5.20 -0.78 9.75
C VAL A 226 5.30 -0.06 8.41
N THR A 227 5.87 -0.74 7.43
CA THR A 227 6.09 -0.22 6.07
C THR A 227 5.74 -1.27 5.02
N ASN A 228 5.57 -0.81 3.81
CA ASN A 228 5.46 -1.64 2.61
C ASN A 228 6.42 -1.08 1.55
N ASN A 229 6.20 -1.38 0.28
CA ASN A 229 7.00 -0.89 -0.85
C ASN A 229 6.74 0.60 -1.17
N THR A 230 6.30 1.38 -0.21
CA THR A 230 5.95 2.81 -0.37
C THR A 230 6.03 3.54 0.95
N GLY A 231 6.26 4.83 0.89
CA GLY A 231 6.20 5.71 2.05
C GLY A 231 6.30 7.18 1.66
N MET A 232 5.69 8.03 2.47
CA MET A 232 5.87 9.48 2.42
C MET A 232 6.09 10.01 3.83
N ASN A 233 7.20 10.70 4.03
CA ASN A 233 7.47 11.44 5.25
C ASN A 233 7.35 12.96 5.01
N SER A 234 7.73 13.77 5.97
CA SER A 234 7.64 15.23 5.88
C SER A 234 8.62 15.86 4.87
N ARG A 235 9.51 15.07 4.25
CA ARG A 235 10.61 15.55 3.39
C ARG A 235 10.49 15.07 1.96
N TYR A 236 10.18 13.80 1.77
CA TYR A 236 10.14 13.15 0.47
C TYR A 236 9.15 12.00 0.45
N ALA A 237 8.87 11.50 -0.74
CA ALA A 237 8.11 10.27 -0.97
C ALA A 237 8.96 9.28 -1.74
N TRP A 238 8.71 7.99 -1.53
CA TRP A 238 9.38 6.93 -2.23
C TRP A 238 8.44 5.75 -2.48
N VAL A 239 8.72 5.02 -3.54
CA VAL A 239 8.10 3.73 -3.85
C VAL A 239 9.20 2.76 -4.29
N MET A 240 8.94 1.46 -4.17
CA MET A 240 9.90 0.44 -4.56
C MET A 240 9.20 -0.67 -5.33
N THR A 241 9.77 -1.04 -6.47
CA THR A 241 9.45 -2.28 -7.16
C THR A 241 10.51 -3.33 -6.82
N ALA A 242 10.08 -4.54 -6.50
CA ALA A 242 11.02 -5.65 -6.31
C ALA A 242 11.74 -5.90 -7.65
N ALA A 243 13.06 -5.95 -7.65
CA ALA A 243 13.82 -6.32 -8.83
C ALA A 243 14.29 -7.76 -8.69
N VAL A 244 13.92 -8.61 -9.63
CA VAL A 244 14.38 -9.98 -9.65
C VAL A 244 15.74 -10.03 -10.34
N THR A 245 16.77 -10.30 -9.55
CA THR A 245 18.13 -10.51 -10.06
C THR A 245 18.24 -11.89 -10.68
N ASP A 246 18.95 -12.04 -11.79
CA ASP A 246 19.19 -13.32 -12.44
C ASP A 246 19.84 -14.31 -11.43
N PRO A 247 19.16 -15.42 -11.07
CA PRO A 247 19.65 -16.35 -10.06
C PRO A 247 20.92 -17.11 -10.50
N ARG A 248 21.33 -17.00 -11.75
CA ARG A 248 22.59 -17.56 -12.25
C ARG A 248 23.78 -16.67 -11.94
N THR A 249 23.55 -15.43 -11.53
CA THR A 249 24.61 -14.50 -11.13
C THR A 249 24.95 -14.69 -9.64
N PRO A 250 26.19 -14.44 -9.21
CA PRO A 250 26.55 -14.49 -7.79
C PRO A 250 25.86 -13.41 -6.96
N CYS A 251 25.10 -12.52 -7.60
CA CYS A 251 24.44 -11.38 -7.00
C CYS A 251 22.96 -11.61 -6.73
N ALA A 252 22.48 -12.84 -6.86
CA ALA A 252 21.04 -13.14 -6.88
C ALA A 252 20.37 -13.06 -5.52
N SER A 253 21.05 -13.40 -4.44
CA SER A 253 20.51 -13.30 -3.07
C SER A 253 21.62 -13.36 -2.04
N ASN A 254 21.38 -12.81 -0.86
CA ASN A 254 22.32 -12.91 0.28
C ASN A 254 21.55 -12.77 1.61
N TRP A 255 22.17 -13.22 2.70
CA TRP A 255 21.74 -12.88 4.04
C TRP A 255 22.17 -11.46 4.40
N GLY A 256 21.29 -10.71 4.97
CA GLY A 256 21.52 -9.31 5.33
C GLY A 256 20.30 -8.67 5.96
N VAL A 257 20.21 -7.36 5.89
CA VAL A 257 19.05 -6.59 6.35
C VAL A 257 17.87 -6.86 5.39
N PRO A 258 16.72 -7.33 5.88
CA PRO A 258 15.55 -7.53 5.01
C PRO A 258 15.00 -6.22 4.47
N SER A 259 14.37 -6.24 3.29
CA SER A 259 13.93 -5.02 2.58
C SER A 259 13.01 -4.14 3.42
N GLU A 260 12.11 -4.71 4.16
CA GLU A 260 11.18 -3.95 5.01
C GLU A 260 11.89 -3.18 6.14
N ALA A 261 13.04 -3.66 6.60
CA ALA A 261 13.84 -2.93 7.56
C ALA A 261 14.49 -1.69 6.93
N TYR A 262 14.90 -1.75 5.63
CA TYR A 262 15.26 -0.53 4.90
C TYR A 262 14.09 0.43 4.82
N HIS A 263 12.94 -0.04 4.37
CA HIS A 263 11.75 0.77 4.16
C HIS A 263 11.38 1.56 5.42
N HIS A 264 11.42 0.91 6.58
CA HIS A 264 11.20 1.59 7.87
C HIS A 264 12.24 2.70 8.12
N TYR A 265 13.52 2.40 7.92
CA TYR A 265 14.59 3.36 8.17
C TYR A 265 14.50 4.57 7.24
N LEU A 266 14.28 4.32 5.95
CA LEU A 266 14.04 5.37 4.95
C LEU A 266 12.89 6.28 5.36
N GLN A 267 11.79 5.69 5.79
CA GLN A 267 10.56 6.41 6.06
C GLN A 267 10.63 7.25 7.33
N GLN A 268 11.22 6.73 8.39
CA GLN A 268 11.23 7.38 9.72
C GLN A 268 12.50 8.18 9.97
N TYR A 269 13.67 7.76 9.49
CA TYR A 269 14.95 8.34 9.91
C TYR A 269 15.68 9.13 8.85
N CYS A 270 15.47 8.86 7.57
CA CYS A 270 16.12 9.62 6.51
C CYS A 270 15.38 10.94 6.22
N LYS A 271 16.14 12.01 6.08
CA LYS A 271 15.63 13.37 5.82
C LYS A 271 15.70 13.76 4.35
N SER A 272 16.39 12.96 3.55
CA SER A 272 16.50 13.15 2.11
C SER A 272 16.66 11.81 1.39
N PRO A 273 16.42 11.78 0.07
CA PRO A 273 16.73 10.60 -0.75
C PRO A 273 18.20 10.19 -0.73
N GLU A 274 19.13 11.14 -0.58
CA GLU A 274 20.57 10.87 -0.49
C GLU A 274 20.92 10.11 0.79
N GLU A 275 20.36 10.52 1.94
CA GLU A 275 20.51 9.78 3.21
C GLU A 275 19.93 8.36 3.08
N ALA A 276 18.82 8.21 2.36
CA ALA A 276 18.22 6.90 2.07
C ALA A 276 19.16 6.01 1.25
N ILE A 277 19.75 6.56 0.18
CA ILE A 277 20.75 5.86 -0.66
C ILE A 277 21.99 5.49 0.16
N GLU A 278 22.49 6.40 0.99
CA GLU A 278 23.65 6.13 1.86
C GLU A 278 23.36 4.96 2.81
N TYR A 279 22.20 4.94 3.44
CA TYR A 279 21.80 3.83 4.31
C TYR A 279 21.69 2.51 3.55
N ILE A 280 20.99 2.47 2.39
CA ILE A 280 20.88 1.28 1.56
C ILE A 280 22.27 0.78 1.10
N SER A 281 23.18 1.70 0.75
CA SER A 281 24.50 1.35 0.24
C SER A 281 25.44 0.83 1.32
N SER A 282 25.35 1.37 2.53
CA SER A 282 26.24 1.07 3.65
C SER A 282 25.86 -0.18 4.45
N THR A 283 24.64 -0.70 4.25
CA THR A 283 24.16 -1.88 4.98
C THR A 283 24.19 -3.14 4.12
N PRO A 284 24.49 -4.32 4.71
CA PRO A 284 24.42 -5.58 3.98
C PRO A 284 22.97 -5.87 3.58
N LYS A 285 22.73 -5.97 2.28
CA LYS A 285 21.40 -6.25 1.75
C LYS A 285 21.05 -7.71 1.88
N GLY A 286 19.80 -8.01 2.25
CA GLY A 286 19.27 -9.35 2.38
C GLY A 286 17.89 -9.49 1.73
N GLY A 287 17.61 -10.65 1.14
CA GLY A 287 16.31 -10.99 0.58
C GLY A 287 16.03 -10.32 -0.77
N VAL A 288 14.91 -9.60 -0.88
CA VAL A 288 14.49 -8.96 -2.13
C VAL A 288 15.32 -7.70 -2.41
N THR A 289 15.91 -7.63 -3.59
CA THR A 289 16.50 -6.39 -4.13
C THR A 289 15.43 -5.56 -4.82
N GLY A 290 15.69 -4.27 -5.06
CA GLY A 290 14.64 -3.40 -5.57
C GLY A 290 15.14 -2.21 -6.37
N ILE A 291 14.18 -1.58 -7.02
CA ILE A 291 14.34 -0.31 -7.69
C ILE A 291 13.50 0.70 -6.92
N PHE A 292 14.15 1.61 -6.24
CA PHE A 292 13.50 2.68 -5.51
C PHE A 292 13.30 3.88 -6.44
N LEU A 293 12.10 4.43 -6.44
CA LEU A 293 11.86 5.73 -7.05
C LEU A 293 11.62 6.73 -5.93
N PHE A 294 12.31 7.85 -6.04
CA PHE A 294 12.20 8.95 -5.10
C PHE A 294 11.62 10.18 -5.77
N ALA A 295 10.86 10.95 -5.00
CA ALA A 295 10.52 12.33 -5.31
C ALA A 295 10.70 13.15 -4.03
N ASP A 296 11.49 14.20 -4.08
CA ASP A 296 11.60 15.12 -2.97
C ASP A 296 10.74 16.38 -3.20
N LYS A 297 10.61 17.18 -2.16
CA LYS A 297 9.82 18.41 -2.27
C LYS A 297 10.50 19.54 -3.05
N SER A 298 11.80 19.40 -3.40
CA SER A 298 12.52 20.38 -4.21
C SER A 298 12.28 20.19 -5.70
N GLY A 299 11.74 19.03 -6.10
CA GLY A 299 11.49 18.69 -7.49
C GLY A 299 12.42 17.60 -8.02
N ASP A 300 13.39 17.13 -7.25
CA ASP A 300 14.27 16.05 -7.70
C ASP A 300 13.52 14.71 -7.72
N VAL A 301 13.55 14.02 -8.86
CA VAL A 301 12.99 12.68 -9.05
C VAL A 301 14.00 11.79 -9.71
N PHE A 302 14.15 10.56 -9.22
CA PHE A 302 15.07 9.59 -9.79
C PHE A 302 14.73 8.15 -9.36
N ALA A 303 15.30 7.18 -10.09
CA ALA A 303 15.32 5.76 -9.73
C ALA A 303 16.68 5.38 -9.15
N TYR A 304 16.70 4.55 -8.11
CA TYR A 304 17.87 3.90 -7.56
C TYR A 304 17.75 2.41 -7.74
N GLU A 305 18.42 1.88 -8.74
CA GLU A 305 18.41 0.46 -9.09
C GLU A 305 19.49 -0.26 -8.30
N CYS A 306 19.12 -1.24 -7.47
CA CYS A 306 20.04 -1.85 -6.52
C CYS A 306 19.95 -3.37 -6.51
N SER A 307 21.08 -4.03 -6.78
CA SER A 307 21.32 -5.47 -6.61
C SER A 307 22.27 -5.73 -5.45
N TYR A 308 22.61 -6.99 -5.20
CA TYR A 308 23.65 -7.35 -4.23
C TYR A 308 25.07 -6.97 -4.69
N CYS A 309 25.28 -6.87 -6.00
CA CYS A 309 26.60 -6.57 -6.56
C CYS A 309 26.86 -5.09 -6.84
N GLY A 310 25.84 -4.29 -6.89
CA GLY A 310 26.00 -2.88 -7.19
C GLY A 310 24.67 -2.14 -7.27
N CYS A 311 24.78 -0.84 -7.22
CA CYS A 311 23.63 0.04 -7.31
C CYS A 311 23.98 1.23 -8.20
N VAL A 312 22.97 1.80 -8.86
CA VAL A 312 23.13 2.96 -9.74
C VAL A 312 21.90 3.87 -9.64
N THR A 313 22.12 5.16 -9.72
CA THR A 313 21.06 6.16 -9.83
C THR A 313 20.76 6.43 -11.30
N ARG A 314 19.49 6.43 -11.67
CA ARG A 314 18.99 6.78 -13.00
C ARG A 314 18.05 7.99 -12.88
N ARG A 315 18.34 9.02 -13.66
CA ARG A 315 17.61 10.28 -13.67
C ARG A 315 16.80 10.45 -14.95
N PRO A 316 15.78 11.32 -14.97
CA PRO A 316 15.14 11.73 -16.22
C PRO A 316 16.18 12.13 -17.26
N GLY A 317 16.05 11.56 -18.46
CA GLY A 317 16.98 11.78 -19.57
C GLY A 317 18.03 10.68 -19.78
N ASP A 318 18.37 9.89 -18.78
CA ASP A 318 19.39 8.85 -18.89
C ASP A 318 19.05 7.76 -19.90
N LEU A 319 17.76 7.45 -20.05
CA LEU A 319 17.23 6.52 -21.07
C LEU A 319 16.34 7.22 -22.12
N GLY A 320 16.36 8.56 -22.16
CA GLY A 320 15.59 9.38 -23.09
C GLY A 320 14.23 9.85 -22.57
N GLU A 321 13.88 9.53 -21.33
CA GLU A 321 12.67 10.04 -20.68
C GLU A 321 12.79 11.54 -20.41
N LYS A 322 11.68 12.27 -20.50
CA LYS A 322 11.68 13.69 -20.22
C LYS A 322 10.87 14.01 -18.96
N ASP A 323 11.56 14.48 -17.91
CA ASP A 323 10.99 14.91 -16.64
C ASP A 323 10.23 13.80 -15.90
N PHE A 324 10.51 12.54 -16.22
CA PHE A 324 10.00 11.36 -15.49
C PHE A 324 10.99 10.20 -15.53
N VAL A 325 10.78 9.23 -14.65
CA VAL A 325 11.41 7.89 -14.66
C VAL A 325 10.35 6.84 -14.38
N ALA A 326 10.47 5.68 -15.04
CA ALA A 326 9.54 4.56 -14.86
C ALA A 326 10.29 3.28 -14.52
N THR A 327 9.61 2.32 -13.90
CA THR A 327 10.15 1.00 -13.57
C THR A 327 9.05 -0.05 -13.43
N SER A 328 9.45 -1.30 -13.61
CA SER A 328 8.71 -2.49 -13.22
C SER A 328 9.61 -3.39 -12.36
N ASN A 329 9.58 -4.71 -12.53
CA ASN A 329 10.41 -5.62 -11.74
C ASN A 329 11.74 -6.01 -12.41
N ASN A 330 12.23 -5.23 -13.37
CA ASN A 330 13.50 -5.44 -14.06
C ASN A 330 14.39 -4.19 -14.02
N TYR A 331 15.69 -4.40 -13.93
CA TYR A 331 16.67 -3.32 -14.05
C TYR A 331 16.70 -2.76 -15.46
N ASN A 332 16.86 -1.45 -15.59
CA ASN A 332 16.84 -0.75 -16.89
C ASN A 332 18.14 0.03 -17.16
N HIS A 333 18.87 0.45 -16.13
CA HIS A 333 20.16 1.14 -16.34
C HIS A 333 21.18 0.19 -17.01
N PRO A 334 21.97 0.65 -18.00
CA PRO A 334 22.96 -0.20 -18.72
C PRO A 334 23.88 -0.99 -17.80
N ASP A 335 24.37 -0.39 -16.71
CA ASP A 335 25.26 -1.05 -15.74
C ASP A 335 24.55 -2.14 -14.91
N MET A 336 23.22 -2.13 -14.87
CA MET A 336 22.42 -3.11 -14.14
C MET A 336 21.88 -4.23 -15.03
N ILE A 337 21.88 -4.05 -16.35
CA ILE A 337 21.44 -5.08 -17.32
C ILE A 337 22.11 -6.44 -17.10
N PRO A 338 23.42 -6.55 -16.77
CA PRO A 338 24.07 -7.84 -16.51
C PRO A 338 23.47 -8.66 -15.34
N TYR A 339 22.73 -8.01 -14.46
CA TYR A 339 22.11 -8.66 -13.29
C TYR A 339 20.61 -8.90 -13.48
N ARG A 340 20.06 -8.40 -14.57
CA ARG A 340 18.63 -8.44 -14.90
C ARG A 340 18.17 -9.85 -15.24
N ILE A 341 17.00 -10.25 -14.73
CA ILE A 341 16.38 -11.50 -15.12
C ILE A 341 16.07 -11.50 -16.63
N PRO A 342 16.32 -12.62 -17.35
CA PRO A 342 16.02 -12.68 -18.78
C PRO A 342 14.53 -12.52 -19.09
N ALA A 343 14.22 -11.86 -20.22
CA ALA A 343 12.84 -11.59 -20.62
C ALA A 343 12.01 -12.85 -20.88
N ASP A 344 12.63 -13.93 -21.31
CA ASP A 344 11.97 -15.23 -21.51
C ASP A 344 11.56 -15.93 -20.19
N TRP A 345 12.09 -15.46 -19.06
CA TRP A 345 11.73 -15.98 -17.75
C TRP A 345 10.58 -15.21 -17.12
N PHE A 346 10.52 -13.89 -17.32
CA PHE A 346 9.51 -12.99 -16.79
C PHE A 346 9.12 -11.94 -17.85
N PRO A 347 8.44 -12.34 -18.92
CA PRO A 347 8.11 -11.43 -20.02
C PRO A 347 7.17 -10.29 -19.60
N ASP A 348 6.28 -10.53 -18.63
CA ASP A 348 5.31 -9.56 -18.15
C ASP A 348 5.94 -8.29 -17.61
N THR A 349 7.06 -8.40 -16.89
CA THR A 349 7.73 -7.22 -16.32
C THR A 349 8.25 -6.27 -17.39
N TYR A 350 8.70 -6.79 -18.54
CA TYR A 350 9.17 -5.99 -19.66
C TYR A 350 8.01 -5.27 -20.35
N VAL A 351 6.95 -6.00 -20.62
CA VAL A 351 5.75 -5.44 -21.26
C VAL A 351 5.10 -4.37 -20.36
N ARG A 352 5.08 -4.56 -19.04
CA ARG A 352 4.59 -3.53 -18.12
C ARG A 352 5.48 -2.27 -18.11
N TYR A 353 6.80 -2.46 -18.18
CA TYR A 353 7.74 -1.35 -18.32
C TYR A 353 7.50 -0.57 -19.62
N ASP A 354 7.45 -1.25 -20.75
CA ASP A 354 7.26 -0.63 -22.06
C ASP A 354 5.90 0.07 -22.16
N THR A 355 4.86 -0.53 -21.57
CA THR A 355 3.52 0.05 -21.49
C THR A 355 3.51 1.37 -20.72
N ILE A 356 4.01 1.38 -19.49
CA ILE A 356 4.01 2.62 -18.68
C ILE A 356 4.93 3.68 -19.28
N LEU A 357 6.06 3.30 -19.84
CA LEU A 357 6.98 4.19 -20.55
C LEU A 357 6.30 4.85 -21.76
N LYS A 358 5.56 4.08 -22.55
CA LYS A 358 4.79 4.58 -23.71
C LYS A 358 3.67 5.52 -23.28
N GLU A 359 2.92 5.20 -22.22
CA GLU A 359 1.87 6.07 -21.68
C GLU A 359 2.44 7.42 -21.22
N LEU A 360 3.52 7.39 -20.41
CA LEU A 360 4.17 8.60 -19.91
C LEU A 360 4.75 9.45 -21.03
N SER A 361 5.44 8.82 -22.01
CA SER A 361 6.04 9.51 -23.16
C SER A 361 5.01 10.13 -24.09
N SER A 362 3.81 9.57 -24.13
CA SER A 362 2.70 10.05 -24.99
C SER A 362 1.82 11.07 -24.27
N ALA A 363 1.98 11.25 -22.97
CA ALA A 363 1.18 12.19 -22.20
C ALA A 363 1.49 13.64 -22.58
N PRO A 364 0.49 14.50 -22.77
CA PRO A 364 0.73 15.93 -22.97
C PRO A 364 1.48 16.54 -21.77
N GLY A 365 2.36 17.50 -22.03
CA GLY A 365 3.07 18.19 -20.95
C GLY A 365 2.12 18.76 -19.90
N GLY A 366 2.48 18.63 -18.63
CA GLY A 366 1.69 19.13 -17.52
C GLY A 366 0.45 18.28 -17.17
N THR A 367 0.34 17.04 -17.68
CA THR A 367 -0.85 16.19 -17.43
C THR A 367 -0.58 14.97 -16.56
N ILE A 368 0.68 14.64 -16.30
CA ILE A 368 1.03 13.50 -15.44
C ILE A 368 0.74 13.89 -13.98
N GLY A 369 -0.47 13.57 -13.52
CA GLY A 369 -0.99 13.89 -12.20
C GLY A 369 -1.87 12.77 -11.66
N VAL A 370 -2.78 13.11 -10.73
CA VAL A 370 -3.67 12.14 -10.07
C VAL A 370 -4.51 11.37 -11.07
N ASP A 371 -5.15 12.08 -12.01
CA ASP A 371 -6.07 11.46 -12.96
C ASP A 371 -5.33 10.58 -13.97
N PHE A 372 -4.13 11.01 -14.42
CA PHE A 372 -3.26 10.20 -15.24
C PHE A 372 -2.86 8.90 -14.52
N ALA A 373 -2.36 9.01 -13.27
CA ALA A 373 -1.94 7.84 -12.51
C ALA A 373 -3.10 6.86 -12.26
N LYS A 374 -4.28 7.36 -11.91
CA LYS A 374 -5.48 6.52 -11.77
C LYS A 374 -5.85 5.83 -13.08
N ALA A 375 -5.81 6.54 -14.20
CA ALA A 375 -6.12 5.97 -15.51
C ALA A 375 -5.10 4.90 -15.93
N ALA A 376 -3.81 5.15 -15.70
CA ALA A 376 -2.74 4.19 -15.99
C ALA A 376 -2.89 2.89 -15.20
N TRP A 377 -3.21 3.01 -13.89
CA TRP A 377 -3.40 1.82 -13.04
C TRP A 377 -4.72 1.08 -13.29
N LEU A 378 -5.71 1.75 -13.89
CA LEU A 378 -6.97 1.14 -14.34
C LEU A 378 -6.90 0.61 -15.78
N SER A 379 -5.81 0.86 -16.50
CA SER A 379 -5.70 0.50 -17.91
C SER A 379 -5.71 -1.02 -18.09
N ASN A 380 -6.55 -1.51 -18.99
CA ASN A 380 -6.55 -2.88 -19.49
C ASN A 380 -5.85 -2.99 -20.84
N LYS A 381 -5.00 -2.02 -21.18
CA LYS A 381 -4.21 -2.00 -22.40
C LYS A 381 -2.76 -2.25 -22.09
N TRP A 382 -2.09 -2.91 -23.02
CA TRP A 382 -0.65 -3.07 -22.99
C TRP A 382 -0.05 -2.73 -24.36
N TYR A 383 1.18 -2.27 -24.34
CA TYR A 383 1.92 -1.87 -25.51
C TYR A 383 2.94 -2.95 -25.90
N ASP A 384 2.93 -3.33 -27.17
CA ASP A 384 3.92 -4.22 -27.77
C ASP A 384 4.95 -3.34 -28.50
N ASP A 385 6.14 -3.23 -27.96
CA ASP A 385 7.23 -2.44 -28.51
C ASP A 385 7.82 -3.01 -29.82
N ILE A 386 7.68 -4.32 -30.03
CA ILE A 386 8.16 -4.99 -31.24
C ILE A 386 7.31 -4.62 -32.44
N THR A 387 5.98 -4.61 -32.26
CA THR A 387 5.02 -4.33 -33.34
C THR A 387 4.54 -2.87 -33.35
N ASP A 388 4.94 -2.05 -32.38
CA ASP A 388 4.46 -0.68 -32.15
C ASP A 388 2.92 -0.59 -32.10
N THR A 389 2.29 -1.54 -31.39
CA THR A 389 0.82 -1.63 -31.31
C THR A 389 0.31 -1.72 -29.89
N TRP A 390 -0.91 -1.18 -29.70
CA TRP A 390 -1.66 -1.33 -28.46
C TRP A 390 -2.60 -2.52 -28.54
N HIS A 391 -2.59 -3.32 -27.49
CA HIS A 391 -3.52 -4.42 -27.29
C HIS A 391 -4.46 -4.13 -26.14
N THR A 392 -5.68 -4.65 -26.19
CA THR A 392 -6.68 -4.52 -25.12
C THR A 392 -7.00 -5.91 -24.59
N VAL A 393 -6.92 -6.08 -23.28
CA VAL A 393 -7.34 -7.30 -22.60
C VAL A 393 -8.77 -7.12 -22.14
N PRO A 394 -9.69 -8.04 -22.45
CA PRO A 394 -11.03 -8.01 -21.90
C PRO A 394 -10.98 -8.04 -20.37
N ILE A 395 -11.68 -7.13 -19.71
CA ILE A 395 -11.88 -7.22 -18.26
C ILE A 395 -12.76 -8.45 -18.04
N PRO A 396 -12.34 -9.44 -17.23
CA PRO A 396 -13.11 -10.65 -17.03
C PRO A 396 -14.50 -10.33 -16.46
N ASN A 397 -15.54 -10.76 -17.17
CA ASN A 397 -16.92 -10.71 -16.66
C ASN A 397 -17.24 -11.92 -15.78
N ASP A 398 -16.49 -13.01 -15.96
CA ASP A 398 -16.61 -14.26 -15.21
C ASP A 398 -15.40 -14.42 -14.30
N PRO A 399 -15.64 -14.65 -13.02
CA PRO A 399 -14.59 -15.03 -12.10
C PRO A 399 -13.72 -16.22 -12.58
N ASN A 400 -14.24 -17.14 -13.37
CA ASN A 400 -13.46 -18.25 -13.89
C ASN A 400 -12.52 -17.87 -15.05
N ASP A 401 -12.66 -16.68 -15.63
CA ASP A 401 -11.77 -16.15 -16.68
C ASP A 401 -10.50 -15.45 -16.13
N TYR A 402 -10.29 -15.50 -14.84
CA TYR A 402 -9.16 -14.84 -14.17
C TYR A 402 -7.79 -15.24 -14.72
N PHE A 403 -7.63 -16.48 -15.15
CA PHE A 403 -6.38 -16.97 -15.76
C PHE A 403 -6.02 -16.29 -17.09
N THR A 404 -6.94 -15.55 -17.69
CA THR A 404 -6.67 -14.77 -18.89
C THR A 404 -6.03 -13.41 -18.59
N CYS A 405 -5.99 -12.97 -17.34
CA CYS A 405 -5.25 -11.78 -16.92
C CYS A 405 -3.72 -11.97 -16.89
N ASN A 406 -3.22 -13.17 -17.14
CA ASN A 406 -1.79 -13.45 -17.34
C ASN A 406 -1.24 -12.91 -18.68
N VAL A 407 -1.93 -11.97 -19.29
CA VAL A 407 -1.42 -11.30 -20.48
C VAL A 407 -0.42 -10.24 -20.04
N PRO A 408 0.79 -10.25 -20.61
CA PRO A 408 1.82 -9.26 -20.33
C PRO A 408 1.26 -7.82 -20.40
N GLY A 409 1.57 -7.00 -19.43
CA GLY A 409 1.17 -5.59 -19.41
C GLY A 409 -0.15 -5.27 -18.73
N ASN A 410 -0.85 -6.26 -18.22
CA ASN A 410 -2.11 -6.00 -17.54
C ASN A 410 -1.95 -5.91 -16.01
N ASN A 411 -2.34 -4.77 -15.44
CA ASN A 411 -2.48 -4.61 -13.99
C ASN A 411 -3.72 -5.32 -13.42
N CYS A 412 -4.34 -6.24 -14.18
CA CYS A 412 -5.48 -7.05 -13.74
C CYS A 412 -5.12 -8.08 -12.69
N GLU A 413 -3.85 -8.42 -12.51
CA GLU A 413 -3.41 -9.25 -11.40
C GLU A 413 -3.50 -8.42 -10.13
N GLY A 414 -4.70 -8.30 -9.60
CA GLY A 414 -5.05 -7.84 -8.30
C GLY A 414 -4.04 -6.88 -7.65
N GLY A 415 -3.90 -5.68 -8.18
CA GLY A 415 -3.11 -4.66 -7.52
C GLY A 415 -3.62 -4.55 -6.08
N GLU A 416 -2.83 -5.04 -5.11
CA GLU A 416 -3.23 -5.09 -3.71
C GLU A 416 -3.20 -3.72 -3.08
N SER A 417 -2.37 -2.84 -3.63
CA SER A 417 -2.33 -1.45 -3.21
C SER A 417 -1.84 -0.53 -4.32
N GLN A 418 -2.38 0.67 -4.34
CA GLN A 418 -1.96 1.73 -5.23
C GLN A 418 -1.74 3.01 -4.45
N VAL A 419 -0.69 3.71 -4.80
CA VAL A 419 -0.36 4.99 -4.16
C VAL A 419 0.00 6.03 -5.20
N ILE A 420 -0.39 7.29 -4.91
CA ILE A 420 0.01 8.48 -5.67
C ILE A 420 0.40 9.52 -4.63
N GLN A 421 1.65 9.95 -4.61
CA GLN A 421 2.20 10.78 -3.54
C GLN A 421 2.85 12.04 -4.09
N PHE A 422 2.55 13.18 -3.47
CA PHE A 422 3.04 14.51 -3.80
C PHE A 422 3.78 15.08 -2.58
N PRO A 423 5.10 14.85 -2.44
CA PRO A 423 5.83 15.25 -1.24
C PRO A 423 5.88 16.77 -1.02
N ALA A 424 5.94 17.58 -2.08
CA ALA A 424 5.92 19.04 -1.97
C ALA A 424 4.59 19.59 -1.40
N GLN A 425 3.50 18.87 -1.60
CA GLN A 425 2.16 19.22 -1.10
C GLN A 425 1.80 18.47 0.18
N HIS A 426 2.60 17.46 0.56
CA HIS A 426 2.29 16.50 1.63
C HIS A 426 0.95 15.78 1.43
N ILE A 427 0.62 15.43 0.19
CA ILE A 427 -0.62 14.76 -0.18
C ILE A 427 -0.32 13.34 -0.65
N ALA A 428 -1.10 12.37 -0.15
CA ALA A 428 -1.11 10.99 -0.63
C ALA A 428 -2.54 10.57 -1.01
N TYR A 429 -2.67 9.89 -2.14
CA TYR A 429 -3.87 9.16 -2.53
C TYR A 429 -3.54 7.67 -2.36
N LEU A 430 -4.31 6.98 -1.54
CA LEU A 430 -4.05 5.61 -1.13
C LEU A 430 -5.27 4.74 -1.43
N GLN A 431 -5.05 3.60 -2.08
CA GLN A 431 -6.05 2.62 -2.43
C GLN A 431 -5.57 1.23 -2.01
N SER A 432 -6.41 0.48 -1.31
CA SER A 432 -6.21 -0.94 -1.03
C SER A 432 -7.14 -1.78 -1.88
N GLY A 433 -6.63 -2.85 -2.45
CA GLY A 433 -7.35 -3.75 -3.35
C GLY A 433 -7.11 -3.47 -4.83
N GLY A 434 -7.48 -4.45 -5.66
CA GLY A 434 -7.37 -4.33 -7.10
C GLY A 434 -8.19 -3.16 -7.64
N PRO A 435 -7.69 -2.45 -8.65
CA PRO A 435 -8.35 -1.27 -9.22
C PRO A 435 -9.77 -1.56 -9.72
N HIS A 436 -10.03 -2.78 -10.15
CA HIS A 436 -11.34 -3.21 -10.61
C HIS A 436 -12.19 -3.88 -9.53
N GLY A 437 -11.69 -4.03 -8.31
CA GLY A 437 -12.38 -4.68 -7.20
C GLY A 437 -12.67 -6.18 -7.41
N THR A 438 -12.22 -6.77 -8.52
CA THR A 438 -12.61 -8.10 -8.96
C THR A 438 -11.73 -9.22 -8.44
N ALA A 439 -10.42 -9.01 -8.34
CA ALA A 439 -9.48 -10.07 -8.00
C ALA A 439 -9.68 -10.62 -6.57
N ILE A 440 -9.83 -9.74 -5.58
CA ILE A 440 -10.04 -10.15 -4.19
C ILE A 440 -11.43 -10.79 -3.99
N GLN A 441 -12.45 -10.33 -4.71
CA GLN A 441 -13.77 -10.96 -4.70
C GLN A 441 -13.75 -12.41 -5.19
N TYR A 442 -12.76 -12.71 -5.99
CA TYR A 442 -12.63 -13.99 -6.65
C TYR A 442 -12.02 -15.07 -5.76
N TYR A 443 -10.86 -14.78 -5.16
CA TYR A 443 -10.16 -15.75 -4.31
C TYR A 443 -10.81 -15.94 -2.95
N TRP A 444 -11.47 -14.91 -2.42
CA TRP A 444 -12.02 -14.88 -1.07
C TRP A 444 -13.43 -14.27 -1.06
N PRO A 445 -14.45 -15.02 -1.52
CA PRO A 445 -15.82 -14.50 -1.61
C PRO A 445 -16.37 -14.04 -0.25
N ASP A 446 -15.85 -14.57 0.85
CA ASP A 446 -16.27 -14.24 2.22
C ASP A 446 -15.39 -13.19 2.90
N SER A 447 -14.31 -12.75 2.27
CA SER A 447 -13.44 -11.70 2.82
C SER A 447 -14.04 -10.31 2.66
N PRO A 448 -13.76 -9.38 3.61
CA PRO A 448 -14.12 -8.00 3.44
C PRO A 448 -13.47 -7.44 2.17
N LYS A 449 -14.30 -6.95 1.25
CA LYS A 449 -13.83 -6.49 -0.06
C LYS A 449 -13.30 -5.06 0.03
N PRO A 450 -12.04 -4.79 -0.34
CA PRO A 450 -11.57 -3.43 -0.51
C PRO A 450 -12.42 -2.71 -1.56
N THR A 451 -12.63 -1.42 -1.36
CA THR A 451 -13.54 -0.64 -2.21
C THR A 451 -12.97 -0.34 -3.60
N GLY A 452 -11.66 -0.52 -3.80
CA GLY A 452 -10.99 -0.15 -5.05
C GLY A 452 -10.89 1.36 -5.29
N GLU A 453 -11.32 2.19 -4.35
CA GLU A 453 -11.35 3.65 -4.48
C GLU A 453 -10.21 4.29 -3.66
N TYR A 454 -9.70 5.43 -4.14
CA TYR A 454 -8.63 6.15 -3.46
C TYR A 454 -9.16 7.02 -2.34
N THR A 455 -8.50 6.98 -1.19
CA THR A 455 -8.67 8.00 -0.15
C THR A 455 -7.56 9.04 -0.23
N LYS A 456 -7.89 10.31 -0.01
CA LYS A 456 -6.97 11.44 -0.04
C LYS A 456 -6.56 11.83 1.37
N TRP A 457 -5.28 11.99 1.58
CA TRP A 457 -4.66 12.28 2.88
C TRP A 457 -3.68 13.42 2.79
N HIS A 458 -3.65 14.22 3.86
CA HIS A 458 -2.67 15.28 4.04
C HIS A 458 -1.78 14.96 5.24
N LEU A 459 -0.50 14.74 5.03
CA LEU A 459 0.46 14.63 6.11
C LEU A 459 0.71 16.01 6.69
N LYS A 460 0.20 16.28 7.90
CA LYS A 460 0.34 17.54 8.63
C LYS A 460 1.20 17.32 9.87
N ASN A 461 1.66 18.42 10.47
CA ASN A 461 2.54 18.39 11.63
C ASN A 461 1.83 18.05 12.97
N SER A 462 0.53 17.77 12.95
CA SER A 462 -0.21 17.23 14.09
C SER A 462 -1.42 16.42 13.63
N ILE A 463 -1.88 15.54 14.51
CA ILE A 463 -3.02 14.65 14.25
C ILE A 463 -4.33 15.43 14.07
N GLU A 464 -4.54 16.49 14.83
CA GLU A 464 -5.71 17.36 14.72
C GLU A 464 -5.82 17.97 13.33
N LYS A 465 -4.68 18.44 12.78
CA LYS A 465 -4.64 19.02 11.44
C LYS A 465 -4.84 17.97 10.34
N VAL A 466 -4.37 16.74 10.56
CA VAL A 466 -4.67 15.61 9.64
C VAL A 466 -6.17 15.33 9.66
N ALA A 467 -6.78 15.24 10.83
CA ALA A 467 -8.21 14.97 10.99
C ALA A 467 -9.07 16.09 10.37
N THR A 468 -8.74 17.35 10.64
CA THR A 468 -9.43 18.49 10.02
C THR A 468 -9.38 18.44 8.49
N ALA A 469 -8.20 18.15 7.91
CA ALA A 469 -8.07 18.04 6.45
C ALA A 469 -8.88 16.86 5.89
N ALA A 470 -8.87 15.70 6.55
CA ALA A 470 -9.65 14.53 6.14
C ALA A 470 -11.17 14.79 6.25
N SER A 471 -11.61 15.50 7.29
CA SER A 471 -12.98 15.93 7.48
C SER A 471 -13.44 16.86 6.35
N ASP A 472 -12.63 17.88 6.01
CA ASP A 472 -12.93 18.83 4.96
C ASP A 472 -12.99 18.15 3.57
N ASP A 473 -12.03 17.27 3.26
CA ASP A 473 -12.04 16.49 2.02
C ASP A 473 -13.27 15.57 1.96
N GLY A 474 -13.60 14.87 3.04
CA GLY A 474 -14.78 14.01 3.13
C GLY A 474 -16.08 14.79 2.88
N TRP A 475 -16.24 15.95 3.51
CA TRP A 475 -17.41 16.79 3.31
C TRP A 475 -17.53 17.35 1.89
N ASN A 476 -16.41 17.79 1.30
CA ASN A 476 -16.39 18.29 -0.08
C ASN A 476 -16.79 17.18 -1.07
N MET A 477 -16.30 15.96 -0.88
CA MET A 477 -16.67 14.82 -1.72
C MET A 477 -18.16 14.45 -1.57
N ILE A 478 -18.70 14.45 -0.35
CA ILE A 478 -20.13 14.22 -0.08
C ILE A 478 -20.98 15.28 -0.81
N SER A 479 -20.64 16.55 -0.64
CA SER A 479 -21.40 17.64 -1.23
C SER A 479 -21.41 17.56 -2.76
N THR A 480 -20.24 17.31 -3.35
CA THR A 480 -20.10 17.13 -4.81
C THR A 480 -20.91 15.93 -5.31
N ALA A 481 -20.87 14.81 -4.60
CA ALA A 481 -21.60 13.61 -4.99
C ALA A 481 -23.13 13.79 -4.85
N TRP A 482 -23.61 14.51 -3.83
CA TRP A 482 -25.03 14.88 -3.71
C TRP A 482 -25.48 15.80 -4.84
N ASP A 483 -24.69 16.82 -5.18
CA ASP A 483 -25.00 17.73 -6.28
C ASP A 483 -25.07 16.96 -7.61
N ALA A 484 -24.09 16.11 -7.91
CA ALA A 484 -24.09 15.27 -9.09
C ALA A 484 -25.30 14.31 -9.12
N PHE A 485 -25.65 13.71 -7.98
CA PHE A 485 -26.82 12.83 -7.86
C PHE A 485 -28.11 13.57 -8.20
N TRP A 486 -28.36 14.74 -7.64
CA TRP A 486 -29.57 15.50 -7.91
C TRP A 486 -29.67 15.95 -9.38
N HIS A 487 -28.56 16.32 -9.99
CA HIS A 487 -28.55 16.68 -11.41
C HIS A 487 -28.90 15.50 -12.32
N LYS A 488 -28.47 14.28 -11.97
CA LYS A 488 -28.64 13.08 -12.80
C LYS A 488 -29.77 12.14 -12.34
N ALA A 489 -30.41 12.40 -11.22
CA ALA A 489 -31.41 11.50 -10.62
C ALA A 489 -32.57 11.15 -11.56
N HIS A 490 -32.93 12.06 -12.48
CA HIS A 490 -34.00 11.86 -13.45
C HIS A 490 -33.61 10.88 -14.59
N LEU A 491 -32.33 10.62 -14.80
CA LEU A 491 -31.78 9.68 -15.79
C LEU A 491 -31.69 8.25 -15.25
N LEU A 492 -31.75 8.09 -13.93
CA LEU A 492 -31.53 6.81 -13.25
C LEU A 492 -32.81 6.00 -13.14
N ASP A 493 -32.71 4.70 -13.33
CA ASP A 493 -33.77 3.77 -12.95
C ASP A 493 -34.01 3.79 -11.42
N PRO A 494 -35.19 3.35 -10.94
CA PRO A 494 -35.53 3.43 -9.52
C PRO A 494 -34.59 2.62 -8.59
N ALA A 495 -34.05 1.47 -9.03
CA ALA A 495 -33.16 0.65 -8.22
C ALA A 495 -31.81 1.34 -8.04
N THR A 496 -31.16 1.74 -9.13
CA THR A 496 -29.91 2.50 -9.12
C THR A 496 -30.04 3.79 -8.32
N ARG A 497 -31.13 4.55 -8.49
CA ARG A 497 -31.38 5.77 -7.72
C ARG A 497 -31.43 5.50 -6.21
N ASN A 498 -32.12 4.44 -5.78
CA ASN A 498 -32.23 4.08 -4.38
C ASN A 498 -30.88 3.61 -3.80
N GLU A 499 -30.12 2.85 -4.56
CA GLU A 499 -28.79 2.39 -4.17
C GLU A 499 -27.84 3.59 -3.96
N LEU A 500 -27.74 4.49 -4.94
CA LEU A 500 -26.86 5.66 -4.83
C LEU A 500 -27.27 6.59 -3.68
N ARG A 501 -28.58 6.78 -3.47
CA ARG A 501 -29.07 7.52 -2.30
C ARG A 501 -28.66 6.85 -1.00
N ARG A 502 -28.70 5.52 -0.91
CA ARG A 502 -28.27 4.77 0.27
C ARG A 502 -26.79 4.99 0.54
N LEU A 503 -25.93 4.89 -0.49
CA LEU A 503 -24.50 5.14 -0.36
C LEU A 503 -24.19 6.57 0.10
N LEU A 504 -24.87 7.59 -0.45
CA LEU A 504 -24.72 8.97 -0.02
C LEU A 504 -25.14 9.20 1.44
N ASN A 505 -26.22 8.56 1.87
CA ASN A 505 -26.63 8.60 3.28
C ASN A 505 -25.58 7.93 4.18
N GLN A 506 -24.99 6.82 3.76
CA GLN A 506 -23.90 6.16 4.49
C GLN A 506 -22.65 7.02 4.55
N ALA A 507 -22.26 7.67 3.45
CA ALA A 507 -21.15 8.64 3.44
C ALA A 507 -21.37 9.77 4.44
N THR A 508 -22.56 10.36 4.42
CA THR A 508 -22.93 11.45 5.34
C THR A 508 -22.92 11.00 6.80
N LEU A 509 -23.46 9.80 7.08
CA LEU A 509 -23.45 9.23 8.43
C LEU A 509 -22.04 8.93 8.93
N ALA A 510 -21.18 8.37 8.07
CA ALA A 510 -19.78 8.13 8.40
C ALA A 510 -19.05 9.44 8.74
N TRP A 511 -19.22 10.47 7.94
CA TRP A 511 -18.62 11.78 8.23
C TRP A 511 -19.06 12.33 9.60
N TRP A 512 -20.36 12.23 9.94
CA TRP A 512 -20.86 12.65 11.26
C TRP A 512 -20.27 11.84 12.41
N LYS A 513 -20.12 10.52 12.25
CA LYS A 513 -19.45 9.66 13.25
C LYS A 513 -18.00 10.09 13.44
N GLY A 514 -17.30 10.37 12.33
CA GLY A 514 -15.95 10.90 12.38
C GLY A 514 -15.86 12.20 13.17
N ARG A 515 -16.76 13.15 12.95
CA ARG A 515 -16.84 14.41 13.71
C ARG A 515 -17.05 14.18 15.21
N MET A 516 -17.96 13.28 15.58
CA MET A 516 -18.21 12.95 17.00
C MET A 516 -16.99 12.30 17.66
N ALA A 517 -16.28 11.43 16.94
CA ALA A 517 -15.06 10.80 17.45
C ALA A 517 -13.92 11.82 17.58
N GLU A 518 -13.76 12.74 16.62
CA GLU A 518 -12.81 13.86 16.67
C GLU A 518 -13.05 14.75 17.88
N GLU A 519 -14.29 15.22 18.10
CA GLU A 519 -14.65 16.02 19.28
C GLU A 519 -14.35 15.27 20.60
N SER A 520 -14.62 13.96 20.63
CA SER A 520 -14.30 13.12 21.79
C SER A 520 -12.79 13.01 22.03
N ALA A 521 -11.99 12.92 20.96
CA ALA A 521 -10.53 12.87 21.03
C ALA A 521 -9.94 14.19 21.53
N GLU A 522 -10.46 15.34 21.07
CA GLU A 522 -10.08 16.67 21.53
C GLU A 522 -10.39 16.86 23.02
N HIS A 523 -11.57 16.45 23.47
CA HIS A 523 -11.93 16.52 24.90
C HIS A 523 -11.04 15.62 25.77
N ALA A 524 -10.68 14.42 25.28
CA ALA A 524 -9.77 13.52 25.99
C ALA A 524 -8.35 14.10 26.15
N ALA A 525 -7.92 15.00 25.25
CA ALA A 525 -6.64 15.69 25.33
C ALA A 525 -6.55 16.66 26.52
N HIS A 526 -7.67 17.24 26.93
CA HIS A 526 -7.74 18.25 27.99
C HIS A 526 -7.96 17.65 29.41
N GLY A 527 -8.16 16.33 29.53
CA GLY A 527 -8.35 15.63 30.80
C GLY A 527 -7.03 15.32 31.53
N HIS A 528 -6.95 15.66 32.82
CA HIS A 528 -5.72 15.60 33.60
C HIS A 528 -5.26 14.21 34.11
N HIS A 529 -5.71 13.09 33.53
CA HIS A 529 -5.37 11.74 34.01
C HIS A 529 -4.62 10.89 32.98
N GLY A 530 -3.46 10.37 33.38
CA GLY A 530 -2.50 9.63 32.51
C GLY A 530 -3.02 8.34 31.82
N GLY A 531 -4.26 7.90 32.09
CA GLY A 531 -4.93 6.80 31.38
C GLY A 531 -5.54 7.19 30.02
N HIS A 532 -5.67 8.47 29.74
CA HIS A 532 -6.43 8.98 28.60
C HIS A 532 -5.69 8.98 27.26
N LYS A 533 -4.35 8.98 27.22
CA LYS A 533 -3.58 9.03 25.96
C LYS A 533 -3.84 7.85 25.03
N LYS A 534 -3.97 6.61 25.57
CA LYS A 534 -4.26 5.42 24.76
C LYS A 534 -5.65 5.46 24.15
N SER A 535 -6.64 5.92 24.92
CA SER A 535 -8.02 6.08 24.42
C SER A 535 -8.13 7.18 23.38
N GLN A 536 -7.34 8.26 23.51
CA GLN A 536 -7.30 9.36 22.56
C GLN A 536 -6.84 8.92 21.17
N MET A 537 -5.74 8.15 21.04
CA MET A 537 -5.29 7.66 19.74
C MET A 537 -6.32 6.75 19.07
N ALA A 538 -7.03 5.93 19.83
CA ALA A 538 -8.11 5.10 19.29
C ALA A 538 -9.29 5.95 18.78
N LEU A 539 -9.61 7.06 19.44
CA LEU A 539 -10.65 7.99 18.99
C LEU A 539 -10.24 8.72 17.69
N TRP A 540 -8.98 9.16 17.59
CA TRP A 540 -8.44 9.73 16.36
C TRP A 540 -8.45 8.70 15.20
N SER A 541 -8.07 7.45 15.48
CA SER A 541 -8.14 6.37 14.49
C SER A 541 -9.58 6.13 14.02
N ALA A 542 -10.55 6.11 14.95
CA ALA A 542 -11.97 5.97 14.61
C ALA A 542 -12.45 7.14 13.74
N ALA A 543 -12.13 8.39 14.11
CA ALA A 543 -12.49 9.57 13.33
C ALA A 543 -11.96 9.49 11.89
N LEU A 544 -10.67 9.19 11.73
CA LEU A 544 -10.03 9.10 10.41
C LEU A 544 -10.54 7.92 9.59
N THR A 545 -10.85 6.78 10.21
CA THR A 545 -11.50 5.64 9.54
C THR A 545 -12.89 6.00 9.02
N ASP A 546 -13.67 6.74 9.81
CA ASP A 546 -14.98 7.21 9.40
C ASP A 546 -14.90 8.25 8.27
N TYR A 547 -13.91 9.16 8.29
CA TYR A 547 -13.69 10.09 7.18
C TYR A 547 -13.23 9.37 5.90
N ALA A 548 -12.37 8.36 6.00
CA ALA A 548 -12.02 7.50 4.87
C ALA A 548 -13.26 6.82 4.27
N THR A 549 -14.14 6.31 5.13
CA THR A 549 -15.42 5.69 4.72
C THR A 549 -16.32 6.68 3.97
N ALA A 550 -16.40 7.91 4.45
CA ALA A 550 -17.15 8.96 3.81
C ALA A 550 -16.62 9.31 2.40
N GLN A 551 -15.30 9.42 2.26
CA GLN A 551 -14.65 9.62 0.96
C GLN A 551 -14.95 8.48 -0.01
N LEU A 552 -14.79 7.23 0.44
CA LEU A 552 -15.00 6.03 -0.38
C LEU A 552 -16.44 5.95 -0.94
N TYR A 553 -17.44 6.05 -0.08
CA TYR A 553 -18.83 5.99 -0.53
C TYR A 553 -19.21 7.14 -1.47
N SER A 554 -18.67 8.33 -1.25
CA SER A 554 -18.89 9.47 -2.14
C SER A 554 -18.28 9.25 -3.52
N GLN A 555 -17.07 8.69 -3.60
CA GLN A 555 -16.43 8.36 -4.87
C GLN A 555 -17.17 7.25 -5.61
N MET A 556 -17.61 6.19 -4.94
CA MET A 556 -18.41 5.13 -5.55
C MET A 556 -19.65 5.69 -6.24
N VAL A 557 -20.34 6.65 -5.59
CA VAL A 557 -21.49 7.33 -6.19
C VAL A 557 -21.08 8.14 -7.41
N THR A 558 -20.01 8.94 -7.30
CA THR A 558 -19.54 9.79 -8.41
C THR A 558 -19.10 8.93 -9.60
N THR A 559 -18.34 7.85 -9.36
CA THR A 559 -17.91 6.90 -10.40
C THR A 559 -19.12 6.30 -11.12
N LYS A 560 -20.14 5.87 -10.37
CA LYS A 560 -21.36 5.31 -10.97
C LYS A 560 -22.15 6.34 -11.76
N LEU A 561 -22.28 7.57 -11.25
CA LEU A 561 -22.98 8.66 -11.94
C LEU A 561 -22.29 9.09 -13.24
N ASN A 562 -20.99 8.91 -13.36
CA ASN A 562 -20.26 9.26 -14.60
C ASN A 562 -20.57 8.32 -15.78
N GLN A 563 -21.27 7.20 -15.53
CA GLN A 563 -21.74 6.28 -16.56
C GLN A 563 -23.05 6.76 -17.23
N TYR A 564 -23.71 7.75 -16.69
CA TYR A 564 -24.95 8.39 -17.18
C TYR A 564 -24.68 9.84 -17.65
#